data_f7d829b2e83d69728d6b678f184a6a3b
#
_entry.id   f7d829b2e83d69728d6b678f184a6a3b
#
_cell.length_a   1.000
_cell.length_b   1.000
_cell.length_c   1.000
_cell.angle_alpha   90.00
_cell.angle_beta   90.00
_cell.angle_gamma   90.00
#
_symmetry.space_group_name_H-M   'P 1'
#
loop_
_entity.id
_entity.type
_entity.pdbx_description
1 polymer ?
#
loop_
_entity_poly.entity_id
_entity_poly.type
_entity_poly.pdbx_seq_one_letter_code
_entity_poly.pdbx_strand_id
1 'polypeptide(L)'
;MKGRHGEEGPIRRWAGGPAGDETILLDMHVHSTCSRDSLIPVKVILKTWETLGILSVICDHNTTHGSELLAREMHIRGSDIPVIIAEEILTLQGEIIGLFLSEEIPPYLTAAETLDRIHDQGALSLVPHPFCTFRTTSLGRSGLDRLNGRIDLVEGYNSRVLREHENLLARAYAMEKGKPITAGSDAHTKAELGQTWLAVPPFGSPREFLRSLPEARVYFRPAGLEARPVAPW
;
A
#
# COMPACT_ATOMS: atom_id res chain seq x y z
N MET A 1 -12.40 -33.63 35.55
CA MET A 1 -11.98 -32.31 35.04
C MET A 1 -12.05 -32.35 33.52
N LYS A 2 -13.10 -31.77 32.92
CA LYS A 2 -13.30 -31.74 31.47
C LYS A 2 -12.66 -30.45 30.97
N GLY A 3 -11.66 -30.58 30.09
CA GLY A 3 -11.03 -29.45 29.40
C GLY A 3 -12.06 -28.76 28.51
N ARG A 4 -12.19 -27.46 28.65
CA ARG A 4 -12.93 -26.62 27.71
C ARG A 4 -12.08 -26.48 26.45
N HIS A 5 -12.52 -27.10 25.37
CA HIS A 5 -12.07 -26.73 24.03
C HIS A 5 -12.58 -25.31 23.77
N GLY A 6 -11.63 -24.40 23.51
CA GLY A 6 -11.97 -23.06 23.04
C GLY A 6 -12.68 -23.20 21.70
N GLU A 7 -13.90 -22.69 21.63
CA GLU A 7 -14.62 -22.50 20.39
C GLU A 7 -13.81 -21.48 19.58
N GLU A 8 -13.21 -21.92 18.48
CA GLU A 8 -12.70 -21.05 17.43
C GLU A 8 -13.89 -20.24 16.91
N GLY A 9 -13.93 -18.95 17.22
CA GLY A 9 -14.90 -18.04 16.67
C GLY A 9 -14.78 -18.05 15.14
N PRO A 10 -15.90 -17.88 14.41
CA PRO A 10 -15.87 -17.94 12.96
C PRO A 10 -14.90 -16.91 12.44
N ILE A 11 -13.88 -17.38 11.68
CA ILE A 11 -13.06 -16.55 10.80
C ILE A 11 -14.05 -15.67 10.04
N ARG A 12 -14.04 -14.36 10.27
CA ARG A 12 -14.84 -13.43 9.48
C ARG A 12 -14.25 -13.39 8.08
N ARG A 13 -14.62 -14.40 7.27
CA ARG A 13 -14.43 -14.35 5.83
C ARG A 13 -15.15 -13.12 5.33
N TRP A 14 -14.45 -12.23 4.71
CA TRP A 14 -15.02 -11.04 4.13
C TRP A 14 -15.91 -11.45 2.93
N ALA A 15 -17.24 -11.42 3.14
CA ALA A 15 -18.23 -11.63 2.09
C ALA A 15 -18.76 -10.26 1.66
N GLY A 16 -18.18 -9.69 0.60
CA GLY A 16 -18.67 -8.37 0.16
C GLY A 16 -17.94 -7.73 -1.01
N GLY A 17 -17.17 -8.49 -1.80
CA GLY A 17 -16.75 -8.02 -3.13
C GLY A 17 -17.85 -8.33 -4.16
N PRO A 18 -17.95 -7.59 -5.29
CA PRO A 18 -18.97 -7.80 -6.32
C PRO A 18 -18.80 -9.09 -7.15
N ALA A 19 -17.89 -9.98 -6.79
CA ALA A 19 -17.74 -11.33 -7.34
C ALA A 19 -17.42 -12.26 -6.19
N GLY A 20 -18.10 -13.36 -6.04
CA GLY A 20 -18.02 -14.34 -4.95
C GLY A 20 -16.66 -15.05 -4.75
N ASP A 21 -15.58 -14.42 -5.11
CA ASP A 21 -14.21 -14.85 -4.92
C ASP A 21 -13.61 -14.21 -3.66
N GLU A 22 -12.83 -14.97 -2.90
CA GLU A 22 -12.10 -14.47 -1.74
C GLU A 22 -11.10 -13.41 -2.23
N THR A 23 -11.37 -12.12 -1.96
CA THR A 23 -10.47 -11.01 -2.30
C THR A 23 -10.14 -10.20 -1.06
N ILE A 24 -8.91 -9.68 -1.00
CA ILE A 24 -8.47 -8.72 0.01
C ILE A 24 -8.52 -7.34 -0.64
N LEU A 25 -9.11 -6.35 0.05
CA LEU A 25 -9.11 -4.96 -0.40
C LEU A 25 -8.00 -4.21 0.32
N LEU A 26 -7.08 -3.62 -0.45
CA LEU A 26 -5.89 -2.93 0.04
C LEU A 26 -5.83 -1.49 -0.47
N ASP A 27 -5.77 -0.51 0.43
CA ASP A 27 -5.29 0.83 0.11
C ASP A 27 -3.77 0.83 0.33
N MET A 28 -3.00 0.86 -0.75
CA MET A 28 -1.56 0.57 -0.72
C MET A 28 -0.68 1.73 -0.25
N HIS A 29 -1.29 2.90 0.05
CA HIS A 29 -0.55 4.07 0.47
C HIS A 29 -1.39 4.96 1.39
N VAL A 30 -1.10 4.90 2.69
CA VAL A 30 -1.81 5.67 3.73
C VAL A 30 -0.81 6.14 4.77
N HIS A 31 -0.99 7.35 5.29
CA HIS A 31 -0.18 7.90 6.38
C HIS A 31 -0.98 8.00 7.68
N SER A 32 -0.31 7.71 8.79
CA SER A 32 -0.86 7.85 10.13
C SER A 32 -0.24 9.03 10.88
N THR A 33 -0.68 9.26 12.11
CA THR A 33 -0.06 10.25 13.01
C THR A 33 1.39 9.92 13.43
N CYS A 34 1.95 8.81 12.96
CA CYS A 34 3.38 8.52 13.06
C CYS A 34 4.19 9.31 12.02
N SER A 35 3.57 9.72 10.91
CA SER A 35 4.06 10.77 10.02
C SER A 35 3.73 12.16 10.56
N ARG A 36 4.64 13.12 10.37
CA ARG A 36 4.45 14.50 10.89
C ARG A 36 3.35 15.27 10.18
N ASP A 37 3.00 14.89 8.99
CA ASP A 37 2.07 15.57 8.06
C ASP A 37 0.69 14.92 7.97
N SER A 38 0.49 13.76 8.61
CA SER A 38 -0.81 13.11 8.69
C SER A 38 -1.54 13.36 10.00
N LEU A 39 -2.87 13.50 9.90
CA LEU A 39 -3.78 13.70 11.02
C LEU A 39 -4.60 12.45 11.37
N ILE A 40 -4.25 11.28 10.85
CA ILE A 40 -5.04 10.05 10.97
C ILE A 40 -4.47 9.14 12.07
N PRO A 41 -5.06 9.05 13.26
CA PRO A 41 -4.64 8.06 14.23
C PRO A 41 -4.84 6.63 13.68
N VAL A 42 -3.93 5.71 14.00
CA VAL A 42 -4.01 4.29 13.57
C VAL A 42 -5.36 3.65 13.93
N LYS A 43 -5.95 4.00 15.09
CA LYS A 43 -7.30 3.54 15.47
C LYS A 43 -8.42 3.97 14.50
N VAL A 44 -8.24 5.09 13.78
CA VAL A 44 -9.20 5.56 12.77
C VAL A 44 -9.01 4.75 11.49
N ILE A 45 -7.78 4.45 11.11
CA ILE A 45 -7.45 3.56 9.98
C ILE A 45 -8.05 2.17 10.24
N LEU A 46 -7.84 1.62 11.42
CA LEU A 46 -8.43 0.34 11.82
C LEU A 46 -9.96 0.35 11.72
N LYS A 47 -10.60 1.44 12.16
CA LYS A 47 -12.06 1.57 12.05
C LYS A 47 -12.53 1.62 10.59
N THR A 48 -11.75 2.18 9.68
CA THR A 48 -12.05 2.16 8.25
C THR A 48 -12.06 0.72 7.71
N TRP A 49 -11.09 -0.10 8.11
CA TRP A 49 -11.12 -1.54 7.82
C TRP A 49 -12.37 -2.23 8.38
N GLU A 50 -12.71 -2.01 9.64
CA GLU A 50 -13.92 -2.60 10.27
C GLU A 50 -15.22 -2.23 9.56
N THR A 51 -15.29 -1.04 8.97
CA THR A 51 -16.50 -0.51 8.33
C THR A 51 -16.59 -0.72 6.83
N LEU A 52 -15.45 -0.65 6.12
CA LEU A 52 -15.38 -0.74 4.67
C LEU A 52 -14.73 -2.03 4.16
N GLY A 53 -14.08 -2.79 5.04
CA GLY A 53 -13.30 -3.97 4.65
C GLY A 53 -12.01 -3.64 3.90
N ILE A 54 -11.63 -2.37 3.79
CA ILE A 54 -10.41 -1.93 3.12
C ILE A 54 -9.27 -1.87 4.13
N LEU A 55 -8.27 -2.73 3.99
CA LEU A 55 -7.07 -2.73 4.80
C LEU A 55 -6.08 -1.70 4.24
N SER A 56 -5.68 -0.76 5.07
CA SER A 56 -4.67 0.23 4.70
C SER A 56 -3.26 -0.32 4.90
N VAL A 57 -2.40 -0.13 3.92
CA VAL A 57 -0.95 -0.27 4.07
C VAL A 57 -0.42 1.08 4.55
N ILE A 58 -0.06 1.16 5.83
CA ILE A 58 0.47 2.38 6.42
C ILE A 58 1.92 2.51 6.01
N CYS A 59 2.24 3.59 5.28
CA CYS A 59 3.56 3.91 4.75
C CYS A 59 4.07 5.21 5.37
N ASP A 60 4.12 5.30 6.69
CA ASP A 60 4.56 6.53 7.35
C ASP A 60 5.97 6.94 6.92
N HIS A 61 6.22 8.24 6.85
CA HIS A 61 7.52 8.77 6.42
C HIS A 61 8.64 8.36 7.38
N ASN A 62 9.59 7.58 6.86
CA ASN A 62 10.82 7.15 7.53
C ASN A 62 10.58 6.41 8.86
N THR A 63 9.49 5.65 8.95
CA THR A 63 9.21 4.78 10.10
C THR A 63 8.18 3.70 9.76
N THR A 64 8.38 2.49 10.30
CA THR A 64 7.42 1.37 10.25
C THR A 64 6.40 1.43 11.39
N HIS A 65 6.54 2.36 12.34
CA HIS A 65 5.81 2.33 13.60
C HIS A 65 4.28 2.30 13.44
N GLY A 66 3.72 3.04 12.47
CA GLY A 66 2.27 3.05 12.21
C GLY A 66 1.75 1.69 11.71
N SER A 67 2.47 1.05 10.80
CA SER A 67 2.11 -0.29 10.29
C SER A 67 2.26 -1.38 11.36
N GLU A 68 3.27 -1.30 12.23
CA GLU A 68 3.46 -2.19 13.37
C GLU A 68 2.34 -2.06 14.40
N LEU A 69 1.91 -0.82 14.70
CA LEU A 69 0.76 -0.58 15.57
C LEU A 69 -0.52 -1.17 14.99
N LEU A 70 -0.75 -1.02 13.67
CA LEU A 70 -1.89 -1.64 13.00
C LEU A 70 -1.83 -3.16 13.08
N ALA A 71 -0.67 -3.76 12.80
CA ALA A 71 -0.47 -5.21 12.88
C ALA A 71 -0.77 -5.75 14.28
N ARG A 72 -0.28 -5.08 15.32
CA ARG A 72 -0.56 -5.41 16.72
C ARG A 72 -2.06 -5.35 17.04
N GLU A 73 -2.74 -4.29 16.63
CA GLU A 73 -4.18 -4.12 16.84
C GLU A 73 -5.00 -5.19 16.12
N MET A 74 -4.63 -5.54 14.89
CA MET A 74 -5.27 -6.60 14.12
C MET A 74 -5.08 -7.97 14.80
N HIS A 75 -3.86 -8.28 15.26
CA HIS A 75 -3.57 -9.51 16.00
C HIS A 75 -4.38 -9.62 17.29
N ILE A 76 -4.48 -8.53 18.09
CA ILE A 76 -5.30 -8.50 19.33
C ILE A 76 -6.77 -8.82 19.03
N ARG A 77 -7.27 -8.46 17.85
CA ARG A 77 -8.64 -8.74 17.41
C ARG A 77 -8.84 -10.12 16.79
N GLY A 78 -7.79 -10.95 16.78
CA GLY A 78 -7.82 -12.29 16.20
C GLY A 78 -8.03 -12.28 14.69
N SER A 79 -7.53 -11.26 13.99
CA SER A 79 -7.54 -11.22 12.53
C SER A 79 -6.38 -11.99 11.96
N ASP A 80 -6.64 -12.91 11.04
CA ASP A 80 -5.62 -13.67 10.30
C ASP A 80 -5.19 -12.96 9.01
N ILE A 81 -5.73 -11.76 8.73
CA ILE A 81 -5.36 -10.99 7.55
C ILE A 81 -3.94 -10.45 7.73
N PRO A 82 -3.01 -10.73 6.80
CA PRO A 82 -1.64 -10.24 6.91
C PRO A 82 -1.60 -8.72 6.76
N VAL A 83 -1.05 -8.04 7.76
CA VAL A 83 -0.73 -6.60 7.66
C VAL A 83 0.64 -6.46 7.03
N ILE A 84 0.74 -5.66 5.98
CA ILE A 84 2.01 -5.35 5.32
C ILE A 84 2.73 -4.29 6.17
N ILE A 85 3.88 -4.63 6.73
CA ILE A 85 4.76 -3.65 7.38
C ILE A 85 5.44 -2.85 6.29
N ALA A 86 5.29 -1.53 6.33
CA ALA A 86 5.74 -0.65 5.27
C ALA A 86 6.23 0.70 5.80
N GLU A 87 7.01 1.38 4.98
CA GLU A 87 7.62 2.67 5.26
C GLU A 87 7.83 3.43 3.95
N GLU A 88 7.47 4.72 3.89
CA GLU A 88 7.85 5.60 2.78
C GLU A 88 9.18 6.29 3.12
N ILE A 89 10.24 5.83 2.50
CA ILE A 89 11.62 6.19 2.81
C ILE A 89 12.05 7.37 1.93
N LEU A 90 12.43 8.48 2.56
CA LEU A 90 13.02 9.61 1.86
C LEU A 90 14.47 9.33 1.54
N THR A 91 14.78 9.11 0.26
CA THR A 91 16.15 8.93 -0.24
C THR A 91 16.74 10.26 -0.75
N LEU A 92 18.03 10.26 -1.07
CA LEU A 92 18.67 11.43 -1.69
C LEU A 92 18.12 11.77 -3.10
N GLN A 93 17.42 10.84 -3.77
CA GLN A 93 16.88 11.03 -5.11
C GLN A 93 15.36 11.12 -5.19
N GLY A 94 14.65 10.84 -4.11
CA GLY A 94 13.20 10.82 -4.04
C GLY A 94 12.69 9.74 -3.08
N GLU A 95 11.38 9.52 -3.05
CA GLU A 95 10.73 8.58 -2.14
C GLU A 95 10.63 7.18 -2.73
N ILE A 96 10.83 6.18 -1.86
CA ILE A 96 10.64 4.75 -2.16
C ILE A 96 9.89 4.13 -0.98
N ILE A 97 8.83 3.38 -1.25
CA ILE A 97 8.14 2.60 -0.23
C ILE A 97 8.76 1.20 -0.17
N GLY A 98 9.17 0.79 1.03
CA GLY A 98 9.45 -0.61 1.36
C GLY A 98 8.18 -1.30 1.84
N LEU A 99 7.87 -2.47 1.28
CA LEU A 99 6.72 -3.31 1.65
C LEU A 99 7.20 -4.64 2.21
N PHE A 100 6.55 -5.14 3.26
CA PHE A 100 6.93 -6.38 3.96
C PHE A 100 8.28 -6.28 4.68
N LEU A 101 8.58 -5.11 5.20
CA LEU A 101 9.81 -4.87 5.96
C LEU A 101 9.81 -5.65 7.28
N SER A 102 10.98 -6.06 7.72
CA SER A 102 11.23 -6.65 9.04
C SER A 102 11.88 -5.67 10.02
N GLU A 103 12.48 -4.58 9.48
CA GLU A 103 13.10 -3.49 10.23
C GLU A 103 13.06 -2.18 9.45
N GLU A 104 13.10 -1.05 10.13
CA GLU A 104 13.16 0.29 9.55
C GLU A 104 14.41 0.50 8.71
N ILE A 105 14.30 1.28 7.65
CA ILE A 105 15.42 1.67 6.79
C ILE A 105 15.72 3.17 7.00
N PRO A 106 16.96 3.53 7.38
CA PRO A 106 17.30 4.93 7.62
C PRO A 106 17.07 5.81 6.38
N PRO A 107 16.49 7.01 6.55
CA PRO A 107 16.35 7.96 5.45
C PRO A 107 17.70 8.53 4.97
N TYR A 108 17.67 9.25 3.86
CA TYR A 108 18.80 9.95 3.27
C TYR A 108 19.94 9.04 2.76
N LEU A 109 19.69 7.77 2.58
CA LEU A 109 20.52 6.90 1.77
C LEU A 109 20.32 7.24 0.28
N THR A 110 21.21 6.79 -0.58
CA THR A 110 20.91 6.80 -2.01
C THR A 110 19.75 5.85 -2.31
N ALA A 111 18.98 6.14 -3.35
CA ALA A 111 17.89 5.24 -3.78
C ALA A 111 18.40 3.81 -4.05
N ALA A 112 19.64 3.68 -4.55
CA ALA A 112 20.26 2.38 -4.77
C ALA A 112 20.53 1.62 -3.46
N GLU A 113 21.12 2.27 -2.45
CA GLU A 113 21.35 1.67 -1.13
C GLU A 113 20.03 1.34 -0.42
N THR A 114 19.02 2.20 -0.57
CA THR A 114 17.68 1.92 -0.02
C THR A 114 17.09 0.66 -0.63
N LEU A 115 17.18 0.50 -1.95
CA LEU A 115 16.72 -0.72 -2.64
C LEU A 115 17.50 -1.96 -2.18
N ASP A 116 18.83 -1.86 -1.97
CA ASP A 116 19.62 -2.96 -1.43
C ASP A 116 19.08 -3.39 -0.06
N ARG A 117 18.84 -2.46 0.86
CA ARG A 117 18.30 -2.74 2.19
C ARG A 117 16.89 -3.32 2.18
N ILE A 118 16.02 -2.88 1.25
CA ILE A 118 14.69 -3.47 1.07
C ILE A 118 14.83 -4.93 0.63
N HIS A 119 15.64 -5.19 -0.38
CA HIS A 119 15.79 -6.53 -0.94
C HIS A 119 16.54 -7.49 -0.01
N ASP A 120 17.50 -7.02 0.78
CA ASP A 120 18.20 -7.81 1.79
C ASP A 120 17.26 -8.35 2.86
N GLN A 121 16.14 -7.67 3.12
CA GLN A 121 15.06 -8.16 3.99
C GLN A 121 14.09 -9.13 3.30
N GLY A 122 14.25 -9.40 2.00
CA GLY A 122 13.26 -10.15 1.21
C GLY A 122 11.96 -9.38 0.97
N ALA A 123 11.99 -8.08 1.21
CA ALA A 123 10.91 -7.13 1.05
C ALA A 123 10.78 -6.64 -0.41
N LEU A 124 9.73 -5.89 -0.72
CA LEU A 124 9.46 -5.36 -2.06
C LEU A 124 9.57 -3.85 -2.09
N SER A 125 10.10 -3.33 -3.18
CA SER A 125 10.18 -1.89 -3.44
C SER A 125 9.02 -1.41 -4.30
N LEU A 126 8.37 -0.32 -3.87
CA LEU A 126 7.33 0.38 -4.59
C LEU A 126 7.74 1.84 -4.78
N VAL A 127 7.68 2.36 -6.00
CA VAL A 127 7.88 3.79 -6.26
C VAL A 127 6.54 4.51 -6.21
N PRO A 128 6.32 5.36 -5.19
CA PRO A 128 5.09 6.12 -5.03
C PRO A 128 5.00 7.28 -6.02
N HIS A 129 3.79 7.66 -6.43
CA HIS A 129 3.47 8.85 -7.23
C HIS A 129 4.61 9.37 -8.15
N PRO A 130 5.18 8.51 -9.02
CA PRO A 130 6.49 8.74 -9.64
C PRO A 130 6.58 9.97 -10.56
N PHE A 131 5.45 10.46 -11.07
CA PHE A 131 5.38 11.59 -11.99
C PHE A 131 4.68 12.82 -11.41
N CYS A 132 4.43 12.84 -10.08
CA CYS A 132 3.76 13.98 -9.45
C CYS A 132 4.67 15.21 -9.48
N THR A 133 4.29 16.22 -10.24
CA THR A 133 5.07 17.46 -10.44
C THR A 133 4.97 18.43 -9.26
N PHE A 134 3.99 18.26 -8.37
CA PHE A 134 3.85 19.06 -7.15
C PHE A 134 4.76 18.60 -6.01
N ARG A 135 5.29 17.38 -6.11
CA ARG A 135 6.18 16.80 -5.10
C ARG A 135 7.62 16.84 -5.59
N THR A 136 8.48 17.50 -4.83
CA THR A 136 9.92 17.53 -5.12
C THR A 136 10.60 16.19 -4.87
N THR A 137 9.92 15.29 -4.17
CA THR A 137 10.39 13.95 -3.79
C THR A 137 9.99 12.85 -4.77
N SER A 138 9.26 13.16 -5.84
CA SER A 138 8.96 12.20 -6.91
C SER A 138 10.21 11.90 -7.74
N LEU A 139 10.50 10.61 -7.99
CA LEU A 139 11.70 10.17 -8.74
C LEU A 139 11.73 10.64 -10.19
N GLY A 140 10.58 10.82 -10.81
CA GLY A 140 10.45 11.16 -12.22
C GLY A 140 11.03 10.10 -13.17
N ARG A 141 10.87 10.32 -14.48
CA ARG A 141 11.32 9.39 -15.52
C ARG A 141 12.81 9.02 -15.39
N SER A 142 13.65 10.02 -15.19
CA SER A 142 15.11 9.80 -15.13
C SER A 142 15.54 8.99 -13.90
N GLY A 143 14.90 9.20 -12.74
CA GLY A 143 15.15 8.41 -11.53
C GLY A 143 14.72 6.96 -11.72
N LEU A 144 13.50 6.77 -12.22
CA LEU A 144 12.95 5.45 -12.54
C LEU A 144 13.82 4.66 -13.53
N ASP A 145 14.25 5.27 -14.62
CA ASP A 145 15.07 4.59 -15.65
C ASP A 145 16.43 4.12 -15.10
N ARG A 146 17.04 4.91 -14.21
CA ARG A 146 18.30 4.51 -13.52
C ARG A 146 18.10 3.31 -12.57
N LEU A 147 16.93 3.15 -12.01
CA LEU A 147 16.63 2.12 -11.01
C LEU A 147 15.77 0.97 -11.55
N ASN A 148 15.39 1.00 -12.83
CA ASN A 148 14.38 0.11 -13.41
C ASN A 148 14.63 -1.39 -13.15
N GLY A 149 15.86 -1.87 -13.25
CA GLY A 149 16.19 -3.27 -13.00
C GLY A 149 16.01 -3.71 -11.54
N ARG A 150 15.81 -2.78 -10.63
CA ARG A 150 15.80 -2.98 -9.18
C ARG A 150 14.46 -2.66 -8.52
N ILE A 151 13.58 -1.92 -9.19
CA ILE A 151 12.24 -1.59 -8.71
C ILE A 151 11.33 -2.79 -8.93
N ASP A 152 10.55 -3.17 -7.92
CA ASP A 152 9.57 -4.26 -8.04
C ASP A 152 8.22 -3.75 -8.53
N LEU A 153 7.74 -2.63 -8.00
CA LEU A 153 6.40 -2.09 -8.19
C LEU A 153 6.40 -0.60 -8.51
N VAL A 154 5.39 -0.14 -9.22
CA VAL A 154 5.13 1.28 -9.48
C VAL A 154 3.72 1.62 -9.02
N GLU A 155 3.55 2.74 -8.30
CA GLU A 155 2.22 3.26 -8.00
C GLU A 155 1.60 3.84 -9.27
N GLY A 156 0.71 3.08 -9.88
CA GLY A 156 0.04 3.45 -11.14
C GLY A 156 -1.15 4.37 -10.94
N TYR A 157 -1.70 4.43 -9.73
CA TYR A 157 -2.78 5.33 -9.38
C TYR A 157 -2.63 5.80 -7.92
N ASN A 158 -2.54 7.13 -7.76
CA ASN A 158 -2.54 7.79 -6.48
C ASN A 158 -3.65 8.86 -6.50
N SER A 159 -4.63 8.76 -5.59
CA SER A 159 -5.79 9.67 -5.63
C SER A 159 -5.47 11.09 -5.16
N ARG A 160 -4.33 11.31 -4.54
CA ARG A 160 -3.83 12.65 -4.12
C ARG A 160 -3.09 13.40 -5.21
N VAL A 161 -2.78 12.73 -6.32
CA VAL A 161 -2.19 13.36 -7.51
C VAL A 161 -3.22 14.29 -8.15
N LEU A 162 -2.91 15.58 -8.25
CA LEU A 162 -3.85 16.61 -8.72
C LEU A 162 -4.13 16.55 -10.22
N ARG A 163 -3.20 16.01 -11.00
CA ARG A 163 -3.29 15.95 -12.46
C ARG A 163 -3.41 14.51 -12.91
N GLU A 164 -4.58 14.09 -13.37
CA GLU A 164 -4.84 12.69 -13.80
C GLU A 164 -3.83 12.17 -14.83
N HIS A 165 -3.30 13.04 -15.70
CA HIS A 165 -2.28 12.61 -16.67
C HIS A 165 -0.99 12.10 -16.02
N GLU A 166 -0.67 12.49 -14.78
CA GLU A 166 0.51 12.00 -14.04
C GLU A 166 0.32 10.53 -13.61
N ASN A 167 -0.90 10.13 -13.24
CA ASN A 167 -1.27 8.72 -13.06
C ASN A 167 -1.20 7.94 -14.38
N LEU A 168 -1.64 8.55 -15.49
CA LEU A 168 -1.52 7.93 -16.82
C LEU A 168 -0.07 7.70 -17.22
N LEU A 169 0.83 8.65 -16.93
CA LEU A 169 2.27 8.50 -17.17
C LEU A 169 2.88 7.37 -16.32
N ALA A 170 2.47 7.23 -15.05
CA ALA A 170 2.93 6.16 -14.18
C ALA A 170 2.54 4.77 -14.73
N ARG A 171 1.30 4.62 -15.17
CA ARG A 171 0.80 3.39 -15.79
C ARG A 171 1.51 3.07 -17.10
N ALA A 172 1.65 4.06 -17.97
CA ALA A 172 2.35 3.91 -19.25
C ALA A 172 3.80 3.47 -19.04
N TYR A 173 4.49 4.05 -18.04
CA TYR A 173 5.84 3.65 -17.67
C TYR A 173 5.88 2.20 -17.17
N ALA A 174 5.00 1.86 -16.24
CA ALA A 174 4.94 0.51 -15.69
C ALA A 174 4.71 -0.54 -16.80
N MET A 175 3.78 -0.27 -17.71
CA MET A 175 3.52 -1.13 -18.87
C MET A 175 4.73 -1.23 -19.80
N GLU A 176 5.40 -0.10 -20.11
CA GLU A 176 6.63 -0.09 -20.92
C GLU A 176 7.74 -0.97 -20.34
N LYS A 177 7.85 -0.97 -19.01
CA LYS A 177 8.90 -1.70 -18.28
C LYS A 177 8.48 -3.09 -17.79
N GLY A 178 7.27 -3.51 -18.04
CA GLY A 178 6.72 -4.77 -17.54
C GLY A 178 6.65 -4.83 -16.00
N LYS A 179 6.40 -3.69 -15.33
CA LYS A 179 6.30 -3.62 -13.86
C LYS A 179 4.85 -3.76 -13.42
N PRO A 180 4.58 -4.57 -12.39
CA PRO A 180 3.27 -4.56 -11.74
C PRO A 180 2.97 -3.19 -11.13
N ILE A 181 1.69 -2.85 -11.07
CA ILE A 181 1.24 -1.60 -10.50
C ILE A 181 0.45 -1.79 -9.23
N THR A 182 0.48 -0.76 -8.39
CA THR A 182 -0.37 -0.62 -7.22
C THR A 182 -1.24 0.64 -7.32
N ALA A 183 -2.13 0.81 -6.35
CA ALA A 183 -2.93 2.02 -6.21
C ALA A 183 -3.13 2.35 -4.73
N GLY A 184 -3.08 3.63 -4.38
CA GLY A 184 -3.24 4.12 -3.03
C GLY A 184 -3.97 5.45 -2.96
N SER A 185 -4.56 5.73 -1.79
CA SER A 185 -5.19 7.02 -1.53
C SER A 185 -4.16 8.09 -1.19
N ASP A 186 -3.02 7.70 -0.63
CA ASP A 186 -2.03 8.61 -0.05
C ASP A 186 -2.68 9.53 1.02
N ALA A 187 -3.59 8.91 1.80
CA ALA A 187 -4.44 9.62 2.74
C ALA A 187 -3.63 10.21 3.90
N HIS A 188 -3.82 11.49 4.16
CA HIS A 188 -3.28 12.25 5.30
C HIS A 188 -4.40 12.82 6.17
N THR A 189 -5.63 12.74 5.70
CA THR A 189 -6.83 13.13 6.42
C THR A 189 -7.86 12.01 6.41
N LYS A 190 -8.73 11.98 7.42
CA LYS A 190 -9.79 10.98 7.51
C LYS A 190 -10.71 10.94 6.29
N ALA A 191 -10.90 12.07 5.62
CA ALA A 191 -11.78 12.17 4.45
C ALA A 191 -11.19 11.47 3.21
N GLU A 192 -9.88 11.26 3.15
CA GLU A 192 -9.16 10.61 2.05
C GLU A 192 -9.13 9.09 2.19
N LEU A 193 -9.36 8.55 3.41
CA LEU A 193 -9.34 7.10 3.66
C LEU A 193 -10.38 6.35 2.83
N GLY A 194 -9.95 5.26 2.22
CA GLY A 194 -10.82 4.37 1.45
C GLY A 194 -11.35 5.00 0.15
N GLN A 195 -10.66 6.02 -0.38
CA GLN A 195 -10.99 6.57 -1.70
C GLN A 195 -10.41 5.74 -2.85
N THR A 196 -9.30 5.06 -2.62
CA THR A 196 -8.64 4.21 -3.61
C THR A 196 -8.22 2.91 -2.98
N TRP A 197 -8.41 1.78 -3.68
CA TRP A 197 -7.94 0.48 -3.23
C TRP A 197 -7.77 -0.50 -4.38
N LEU A 198 -6.96 -1.53 -4.13
CA LEU A 198 -6.86 -2.74 -4.92
C LEU A 198 -7.78 -3.82 -4.34
N ALA A 199 -8.43 -4.61 -5.21
CA ALA A 199 -8.95 -5.92 -4.85
C ALA A 199 -7.99 -6.98 -5.40
N VAL A 200 -7.38 -7.77 -4.52
CA VAL A 200 -6.37 -8.79 -4.87
C VAL A 200 -6.74 -10.15 -4.31
N PRO A 201 -6.37 -11.27 -4.98
CA PRO A 201 -6.44 -12.59 -4.38
C PRO A 201 -5.69 -12.65 -3.04
N PRO A 202 -6.07 -13.55 -2.11
CA PRO A 202 -5.36 -13.75 -0.86
C PRO A 202 -3.89 -14.10 -1.07
N PHE A 203 -3.02 -13.60 -0.19
CA PHE A 203 -1.58 -13.86 -0.19
C PHE A 203 -1.07 -13.98 1.24
N GLY A 204 0.01 -14.71 1.44
CA GLY A 204 0.69 -14.88 2.73
C GLY A 204 2.17 -14.52 2.70
N SER A 205 2.67 -14.03 1.54
CA SER A 205 4.09 -13.67 1.38
C SER A 205 4.29 -12.58 0.32
N PRO A 206 5.44 -11.86 0.32
CA PRO A 206 5.78 -10.88 -0.72
C PRO A 206 5.69 -11.48 -2.13
N ARG A 207 6.16 -12.71 -2.30
CA ARG A 207 6.13 -13.41 -3.60
C ARG A 207 4.72 -13.75 -4.05
N GLU A 208 3.84 -14.14 -3.15
CA GLU A 208 2.43 -14.41 -3.47
C GLU A 208 1.70 -13.11 -3.79
N PHE A 209 1.96 -12.04 -3.04
CA PHE A 209 1.44 -10.72 -3.36
C PHE A 209 1.81 -10.28 -4.79
N LEU A 210 3.09 -10.39 -5.20
CA LEU A 210 3.50 -10.09 -6.57
C LEU A 210 2.73 -10.93 -7.61
N ARG A 211 2.48 -12.20 -7.32
CA ARG A 211 1.73 -13.09 -8.23
C ARG A 211 0.25 -12.77 -8.31
N SER A 212 -0.34 -12.15 -7.29
CA SER A 212 -1.75 -11.77 -7.26
C SER A 212 -2.04 -10.49 -8.06
N LEU A 213 -1.04 -9.62 -8.25
CA LEU A 213 -1.21 -8.32 -8.90
C LEU A 213 -1.73 -8.36 -10.35
N PRO A 214 -1.38 -9.34 -11.21
CA PRO A 214 -1.98 -9.43 -12.55
C PRO A 214 -3.50 -9.64 -12.54
N GLU A 215 -4.06 -10.16 -11.45
CA GLU A 215 -5.51 -10.35 -11.26
C GLU A 215 -6.15 -9.20 -10.48
N ALA A 216 -5.33 -8.26 -9.98
CA ALA A 216 -5.79 -7.14 -9.18
C ALA A 216 -6.71 -6.20 -9.96
N ARG A 217 -7.70 -5.65 -9.27
CA ARG A 217 -8.58 -4.62 -9.80
C ARG A 217 -8.47 -3.37 -8.95
N VAL A 218 -8.28 -2.22 -9.60
CA VAL A 218 -8.23 -0.92 -8.93
C VAL A 218 -9.62 -0.31 -8.89
N TYR A 219 -9.97 0.22 -7.72
CA TYR A 219 -11.21 0.95 -7.50
C TYR A 219 -10.91 2.35 -6.97
N PHE A 220 -11.73 3.29 -7.40
CA PHE A 220 -11.71 4.66 -6.95
C PHE A 220 -13.12 5.08 -6.54
N ARG A 221 -13.23 5.77 -5.40
CA ARG A 221 -14.47 6.35 -4.89
C ARG A 221 -14.30 7.86 -4.80
N PRO A 222 -14.83 8.63 -5.76
CA PRO A 222 -14.88 10.07 -5.61
C PRO A 222 -15.70 10.46 -4.37
N ALA A 223 -15.32 11.54 -3.71
CA ALA A 223 -16.05 12.02 -2.53
C ALA A 223 -17.55 12.17 -2.81
N GLY A 224 -18.38 11.50 -1.98
CA GLY A 224 -19.84 11.53 -2.10
C GLY A 224 -20.45 10.70 -3.23
N LEU A 225 -19.68 9.86 -3.92
CA LEU A 225 -20.14 8.99 -5.00
C LEU A 225 -19.89 7.50 -4.70
N GLU A 226 -20.50 6.63 -5.51
CA GLU A 226 -20.23 5.21 -5.47
C GLU A 226 -18.84 4.88 -6.02
N ALA A 227 -18.27 3.76 -5.56
CA ALA A 227 -17.00 3.26 -6.05
C ALA A 227 -17.08 2.86 -7.52
N ARG A 228 -16.06 3.18 -8.30
CA ARG A 228 -15.94 2.83 -9.71
C ARG A 228 -14.63 2.08 -9.95
N PRO A 229 -14.62 1.05 -10.80
CA PRO A 229 -13.37 0.48 -11.26
C PRO A 229 -12.61 1.56 -12.06
N VAL A 230 -11.31 1.64 -11.83
CA VAL A 230 -10.42 2.36 -12.75
C VAL A 230 -10.33 1.52 -14.01
N ALA A 231 -10.42 2.15 -15.20
CA ALA A 231 -10.38 1.43 -16.47
C ALA A 231 -9.20 0.44 -16.50
N PRO A 232 -9.40 -0.79 -17.04
CA PRO A 232 -8.33 -1.77 -17.11
C PRO A 232 -7.15 -1.21 -17.92
N TRP A 233 -5.99 -1.68 -17.57
CA TRP A 233 -4.66 -1.31 -18.11
C TRP A 233 -4.45 -1.83 -19.52
#